data_07dce02106c75501d53f0dab46c231c6
#
_entry.id   07dce02106c75501d53f0dab46c231c6
#
_cell.length_a   1.000
_cell.length_b   1.000
_cell.length_c   1.000
_cell.angle_alpha   90.00
_cell.angle_beta   90.00
_cell.angle_gamma   90.00
#
_symmetry.space_group_name_H-M   'P 1'
#
loop_
_entity.id
_entity.type
_entity.pdbx_description
1 polymer ?
#
loop_
_entity_poly.entity_id
_entity_poly.type
_entity_poly.pdbx_seq_one_letter_code
_entity_poly.pdbx_strand_id
1 'polypeptide(L)'
;VGSEMCIRDRCYTIQWLLLSADNWDEFQAKAIDNGLIIASADRYVVEAGEKINVSFKSNCPSLKGKLLLNGKEVAEVSGDNITYTTTINEPGEKIFTLAYGNGKQTSVECLAVSNFDSLVNHRCQFIAGHQQFIKPGDPRSGAFIVYDNDTESLYINGESGSKRSDCDEARERVAMGILLALQYQRTSDKKLMDALNNYVSFIRRIQKPDYTTNSTVDFKSKNRGYNYPWVADFWFTMFRTTGNKQYLKDGYGTLRALVRYFKHGFYCINIPTYGYTLL
;
A
#
# COMPACT_ATOMS: atom_id res chain seq x y z
N VAL A 1 -29.97 9.79 -14.20
CA VAL A 1 -30.87 10.07 -13.06
C VAL A 1 -30.24 11.22 -12.29
N GLY A 2 -30.92 12.35 -12.18
CA GLY A 2 -30.50 13.52 -11.42
C GLY A 2 -31.09 13.48 -10.00
N SER A 3 -30.36 13.95 -9.04
CA SER A 3 -30.87 14.25 -7.70
C SER A 3 -30.61 15.71 -7.36
N GLU A 4 -31.59 16.36 -6.74
CA GLU A 4 -31.46 17.74 -6.28
C GLU A 4 -31.34 17.74 -4.76
N MET A 5 -30.44 18.53 -4.22
CA MET A 5 -30.26 18.75 -2.81
C MET A 5 -30.22 20.25 -2.53
N CYS A 6 -31.14 20.74 -1.72
CA CYS A 6 -31.24 22.13 -1.34
C CYS A 6 -30.68 22.34 0.07
N ILE A 7 -29.70 23.22 0.23
CA ILE A 7 -29.15 23.65 1.51
C ILE A 7 -29.12 25.18 1.53
N ARG A 8 -29.93 25.80 2.38
CA ARG A 8 -30.01 27.27 2.60
C ARG A 8 -30.11 28.04 1.27
N ASP A 9 -31.22 27.95 0.58
CA ASP A 9 -31.50 28.70 -0.63
C ASP A 9 -30.56 28.43 -1.83
N ARG A 10 -29.73 27.42 -1.77
CA ARG A 10 -28.87 26.94 -2.85
C ARG A 10 -29.30 25.56 -3.29
N CYS A 11 -29.63 25.42 -4.57
CA CYS A 11 -29.90 24.13 -5.22
C CYS A 11 -28.64 23.68 -5.95
N TYR A 12 -28.25 22.41 -5.69
CA TYR A 12 -27.18 21.73 -6.41
C TYR A 12 -27.80 20.60 -7.23
N THR A 13 -27.57 20.61 -8.52
CA THR A 13 -27.96 19.51 -9.40
C THR A 13 -26.75 18.62 -9.63
N ILE A 14 -26.87 17.35 -9.26
CA ILE A 14 -25.85 16.33 -9.54
C ILE A 14 -26.37 15.44 -10.65
N GLN A 15 -25.60 15.33 -11.71
CA GLN A 15 -25.90 14.47 -12.85
C GLN A 15 -24.91 13.29 -12.87
N TRP A 16 -25.42 12.08 -12.97
CA TRP A 16 -24.66 10.85 -13.04
C TRP A 16 -24.77 10.25 -14.44
N LEU A 17 -23.65 9.81 -15.00
CA LEU A 17 -23.57 9.06 -16.23
C LEU A 17 -23.01 7.68 -15.93
N LEU A 18 -23.79 6.64 -16.25
CA LEU A 18 -23.37 5.24 -16.13
C LEU A 18 -22.97 4.75 -17.53
N LEU A 19 -21.74 4.29 -17.64
CA LEU A 19 -21.17 3.74 -18.87
C LEU A 19 -20.75 2.28 -18.62
N SER A 20 -21.13 1.38 -19.53
CA SER A 20 -20.56 0.03 -19.56
C SER A 20 -19.37 0.01 -20.51
N ALA A 21 -18.33 -0.75 -20.17
CA ALA A 21 -17.17 -0.95 -21.02
C ALA A 21 -16.59 -2.36 -20.79
N ASP A 22 -16.11 -3.00 -21.85
CA ASP A 22 -15.54 -4.34 -21.79
C ASP A 22 -14.08 -4.33 -21.29
N ASN A 23 -13.41 -3.18 -21.41
CA ASN A 23 -12.02 -2.99 -20.96
C ASN A 23 -11.76 -1.51 -20.65
N TRP A 24 -10.55 -1.25 -20.12
CA TRP A 24 -10.14 0.09 -19.70
C TRP A 24 -10.04 1.09 -20.85
N ASP A 25 -9.56 0.66 -22.01
CA ASP A 25 -9.40 1.54 -23.17
C ASP A 25 -10.75 1.98 -23.70
N GLU A 26 -11.72 1.07 -23.79
CA GLU A 26 -13.10 1.38 -24.17
C GLU A 26 -13.78 2.32 -23.14
N PHE A 27 -13.53 2.09 -21.85
CA PHE A 27 -14.02 2.99 -20.81
C PHE A 27 -13.51 4.41 -20.99
N GLN A 28 -12.19 4.58 -21.23
CA GLN A 28 -11.59 5.88 -21.47
C GLN A 28 -12.16 6.53 -22.75
N ALA A 29 -12.29 5.78 -23.84
CA ALA A 29 -12.86 6.30 -25.09
C ALA A 29 -14.29 6.81 -24.87
N LYS A 30 -15.15 6.02 -24.24
CA LYS A 30 -16.53 6.43 -23.93
C LYS A 30 -16.58 7.64 -22.98
N ALA A 31 -15.68 7.74 -22.02
CA ALA A 31 -15.58 8.91 -21.15
C ALA A 31 -15.22 10.16 -21.93
N ILE A 32 -14.24 10.08 -22.82
CA ILE A 32 -13.82 11.18 -23.71
C ILE A 32 -14.96 11.58 -24.66
N ASP A 33 -15.66 10.63 -25.26
CA ASP A 33 -16.81 10.87 -26.16
C ASP A 33 -17.95 11.60 -25.45
N ASN A 34 -18.06 11.41 -24.13
CA ASN A 34 -19.03 12.13 -23.30
C ASN A 34 -18.47 13.45 -22.71
N GLY A 35 -17.36 13.95 -23.24
CA GLY A 35 -16.82 15.27 -22.92
C GLY A 35 -15.96 15.33 -21.66
N LEU A 36 -15.54 14.18 -21.12
CA LEU A 36 -14.58 14.14 -20.03
C LEU A 36 -13.15 14.28 -20.58
N ILE A 37 -12.26 14.85 -19.76
CA ILE A 37 -10.83 14.87 -20.05
C ILE A 37 -10.17 13.84 -19.15
N ILE A 38 -9.44 12.90 -19.77
CA ILE A 38 -8.67 11.88 -19.05
C ILE A 38 -7.27 12.45 -18.76
N ALA A 39 -6.99 12.61 -17.48
CA ALA A 39 -5.68 13.03 -17.00
C ALA A 39 -4.88 11.80 -16.54
N SER A 40 -3.60 11.72 -16.91
CA SER A 40 -2.72 10.63 -16.53
C SER A 40 -1.27 11.08 -16.44
N ALA A 41 -0.43 10.30 -15.75
CA ALA A 41 1.01 10.47 -15.70
C ALA A 41 1.70 9.16 -16.09
N ASP A 42 2.92 9.26 -16.64
CA ASP A 42 3.76 8.09 -16.90
C ASP A 42 4.19 7.39 -15.61
N ARG A 43 4.29 8.16 -14.51
CA ARG A 43 4.58 7.67 -13.15
C ARG A 43 3.84 8.54 -12.13
N TYR A 44 3.37 7.90 -11.06
CA TYR A 44 2.67 8.60 -9.97
C TYR A 44 3.57 8.81 -8.74
N VAL A 45 4.73 8.16 -8.70
CA VAL A 45 5.80 8.40 -7.72
C VAL A 45 7.12 8.56 -8.46
N VAL A 46 7.85 9.64 -8.18
CA VAL A 46 9.13 9.98 -8.79
C VAL A 46 10.12 10.41 -7.73
N GLU A 47 11.42 10.26 -8.00
CA GLU A 47 12.45 10.89 -7.16
C GLU A 47 12.67 12.34 -7.56
N ALA A 48 13.03 13.18 -6.59
CA ALA A 48 13.44 14.55 -6.87
C ALA A 48 14.66 14.56 -7.80
N GLY A 49 14.61 15.37 -8.84
CA GLY A 49 15.57 15.41 -9.93
C GLY A 49 15.13 14.63 -11.17
N GLU A 50 14.11 13.79 -11.08
CA GLU A 50 13.59 13.04 -12.23
C GLU A 50 12.55 13.84 -13.03
N LYS A 51 12.40 13.44 -14.29
CA LYS A 51 11.35 13.96 -15.17
C LYS A 51 10.06 13.19 -14.98
N ILE A 52 8.95 13.91 -15.06
CA ILE A 52 7.61 13.35 -15.15
C ILE A 52 6.92 13.84 -16.41
N ASN A 53 6.09 12.99 -17.00
CA ASN A 53 5.30 13.31 -18.16
C ASN A 53 3.82 13.13 -17.82
N VAL A 54 3.05 14.22 -17.89
CA VAL A 54 1.60 14.21 -17.66
C VAL A 54 0.87 14.43 -18.97
N SER A 55 -0.29 13.82 -19.12
CA SER A 55 -1.11 13.92 -20.32
C SER A 55 -2.57 14.16 -20.00
N PHE A 56 -3.23 14.91 -20.87
CA PHE A 56 -4.66 15.21 -20.80
C PHE A 56 -5.25 14.95 -22.17
N LYS A 57 -6.16 13.99 -22.26
CA LYS A 57 -6.82 13.57 -23.53
C LYS A 57 -8.29 13.97 -23.52
N SER A 58 -8.73 14.57 -24.60
CA SER A 58 -10.13 14.98 -24.83
C SER A 58 -10.53 14.68 -26.27
N ASN A 59 -11.80 14.91 -26.61
CA ASN A 59 -12.31 14.91 -28.00
C ASN A 59 -12.42 16.31 -28.60
N CYS A 60 -11.82 17.32 -27.99
CA CYS A 60 -11.94 18.72 -28.41
C CYS A 60 -10.63 19.25 -28.99
N PRO A 61 -10.39 19.23 -30.31
CA PRO A 61 -9.18 19.73 -30.94
C PRO A 61 -8.92 21.23 -30.70
N SER A 62 -9.97 21.99 -30.40
CA SER A 62 -9.90 23.41 -30.11
C SER A 62 -9.84 23.71 -28.59
N LEU A 63 -9.64 22.70 -27.76
CA LEU A 63 -9.48 22.90 -26.33
C LEU A 63 -8.33 23.89 -26.05
N LYS A 64 -8.60 24.88 -25.23
CA LYS A 64 -7.59 25.81 -24.72
C LYS A 64 -7.67 25.86 -23.22
N GLY A 65 -6.52 25.87 -22.56
CA GLY A 65 -6.47 25.90 -21.11
C GLY A 65 -5.12 26.34 -20.58
N LYS A 66 -5.07 26.45 -19.27
CA LYS A 66 -3.87 26.72 -18.51
C LYS A 66 -3.50 25.48 -17.70
N LEU A 67 -2.25 25.09 -17.79
CA LEU A 67 -1.71 24.04 -16.95
C LEU A 67 -1.10 24.67 -15.69
N LEU A 68 -1.54 24.18 -14.54
CA LEU A 68 -1.01 24.62 -13.25
C LEU A 68 -0.28 23.46 -12.57
N LEU A 69 0.80 23.77 -11.87
CA LEU A 69 1.46 22.88 -10.93
C LEU A 69 1.32 23.46 -9.53
N ASN A 70 0.66 22.75 -8.63
CA ASN A 70 0.32 23.20 -7.28
C ASN A 70 -0.33 24.59 -7.27
N GLY A 71 -1.27 24.81 -8.19
CA GLY A 71 -2.00 26.06 -8.32
C GLY A 71 -1.26 27.21 -9.06
N LYS A 72 0.03 27.03 -9.38
CA LYS A 72 0.81 28.03 -10.13
C LYS A 72 0.82 27.67 -11.62
N GLU A 73 0.47 28.64 -12.48
CA GLU A 73 0.51 28.48 -13.92
C GLU A 73 1.94 28.17 -14.41
N VAL A 74 2.07 27.08 -15.20
CA VAL A 74 3.35 26.62 -15.77
C VAL A 74 3.34 26.59 -17.29
N ALA A 75 2.18 26.55 -17.94
CA ALA A 75 2.05 26.60 -19.39
C ALA A 75 0.63 27.00 -19.82
N GLU A 76 0.51 27.68 -20.97
CA GLU A 76 -0.70 27.70 -21.76
C GLU A 76 -0.68 26.52 -22.73
N VAL A 77 -1.82 25.84 -22.88
CA VAL A 77 -1.90 24.60 -23.64
C VAL A 77 -3.13 24.58 -24.53
N SER A 78 -3.05 23.84 -25.62
CA SER A 78 -4.19 23.67 -26.54
C SER A 78 -4.13 22.33 -27.28
N GLY A 79 -5.31 21.85 -27.71
CA GLY A 79 -5.47 20.61 -28.46
C GLY A 79 -6.18 19.50 -27.68
N ASP A 80 -6.44 18.41 -28.33
CA ASP A 80 -7.16 17.26 -27.77
C ASP A 80 -6.26 16.25 -27.06
N ASN A 81 -4.93 16.35 -27.28
CA ASN A 81 -3.93 15.50 -26.66
C ASN A 81 -2.78 16.38 -26.14
N ILE A 82 -2.96 16.88 -24.94
CA ILE A 82 -1.99 17.77 -24.28
C ILE A 82 -1.01 16.93 -23.51
N THR A 83 0.30 17.14 -23.72
CA THR A 83 1.37 16.52 -22.94
C THR A 83 2.26 17.61 -22.34
N TYR A 84 2.72 17.38 -21.12
CA TYR A 84 3.64 18.29 -20.44
C TYR A 84 4.70 17.50 -19.69
N THR A 85 5.95 17.81 -19.97
CA THR A 85 7.10 17.15 -19.33
C THR A 85 7.85 18.19 -18.50
N THR A 86 8.15 17.85 -17.25
CA THR A 86 8.94 18.71 -16.36
C THR A 86 9.82 17.89 -15.44
N THR A 87 10.87 18.52 -14.91
CA THR A 87 11.70 17.92 -13.86
C THR A 87 11.15 18.36 -12.51
N ILE A 88 10.95 17.39 -11.60
CA ILE A 88 10.51 17.65 -10.24
C ILE A 88 11.73 17.77 -9.33
N ASN A 89 12.05 18.95 -8.88
CA ASN A 89 13.26 19.19 -8.09
C ASN A 89 13.05 19.03 -6.57
N GLU A 90 11.82 19.15 -6.09
CA GLU A 90 11.51 19.14 -4.66
C GLU A 90 10.53 18.02 -4.30
N PRO A 91 10.71 17.34 -3.16
CA PRO A 91 9.75 16.37 -2.65
C PRO A 91 8.39 16.98 -2.34
N GLY A 92 7.38 16.12 -2.17
CA GLY A 92 6.01 16.48 -1.82
C GLY A 92 5.03 16.23 -2.95
N GLU A 93 3.76 16.53 -2.68
CA GLU A 93 2.68 16.37 -3.66
C GLU A 93 2.84 17.35 -4.83
N LYS A 94 2.57 16.84 -6.02
CA LYS A 94 2.59 17.55 -7.29
C LYS A 94 1.25 17.39 -7.98
N ILE A 95 0.42 18.42 -7.91
CA ILE A 95 -0.91 18.45 -8.50
C ILE A 95 -0.82 19.21 -9.82
N PHE A 96 -0.91 18.48 -10.93
CA PHE A 96 -1.01 19.05 -12.25
C PHE A 96 -2.47 19.25 -12.62
N THR A 97 -2.92 20.48 -12.73
CA THR A 97 -4.30 20.82 -13.02
C THR A 97 -4.40 21.50 -14.38
N LEU A 98 -5.20 20.91 -15.27
CA LEU A 98 -5.64 21.57 -16.50
C LEU A 98 -6.91 22.37 -16.18
N ALA A 99 -6.82 23.70 -16.20
CA ALA A 99 -7.97 24.59 -16.10
C ALA A 99 -8.42 25.00 -17.52
N TYR A 100 -9.67 24.69 -17.86
CA TYR A 100 -10.22 24.93 -19.20
C TYR A 100 -11.63 25.50 -19.12
N GLY A 101 -11.93 26.52 -19.85
CA GLY A 101 -13.22 27.19 -20.02
C GLY A 101 -14.25 27.10 -18.89
N ASN A 102 -14.89 28.19 -18.55
CA ASN A 102 -16.05 28.24 -17.62
C ASN A 102 -15.80 27.65 -16.22
N GLY A 103 -14.58 27.77 -15.69
CA GLY A 103 -14.21 27.26 -14.38
C GLY A 103 -14.06 25.73 -14.27
N LYS A 104 -14.05 25.01 -15.39
CA LYS A 104 -13.81 23.56 -15.42
C LYS A 104 -12.33 23.27 -15.24
N GLN A 105 -12.07 22.18 -14.54
CA GLN A 105 -10.71 21.69 -14.33
C GLN A 105 -10.67 20.17 -14.20
N THR A 106 -9.53 19.60 -14.52
CA THR A 106 -9.21 18.20 -14.24
C THR A 106 -7.77 18.12 -13.78
N SER A 107 -7.44 17.15 -12.92
CA SER A 107 -6.10 17.06 -12.31
C SER A 107 -5.56 15.65 -12.34
N VAL A 108 -4.23 15.54 -12.31
CA VAL A 108 -3.50 14.33 -11.97
C VAL A 108 -2.54 14.66 -10.84
N GLU A 109 -2.48 13.76 -9.86
CA GLU A 109 -1.67 13.94 -8.65
C GLU A 109 -0.53 12.94 -8.64
N CYS A 110 0.66 13.42 -8.30
CA CYS A 110 1.88 12.63 -8.21
C CYS A 110 2.61 12.96 -6.91
N LEU A 111 3.37 12.00 -6.40
CA LEU A 111 4.22 12.20 -5.23
C LEU A 111 5.69 12.22 -5.65
N ALA A 112 6.40 13.27 -5.28
CA ALA A 112 7.85 13.30 -5.38
C ALA A 112 8.48 12.95 -4.02
N VAL A 113 9.44 12.03 -4.03
CA VAL A 113 10.23 11.65 -2.86
C VAL A 113 11.68 12.11 -3.02
N SER A 114 12.39 12.37 -1.92
CA SER A 114 13.76 12.87 -2.00
C SER A 114 14.73 11.83 -2.55
N ASN A 115 14.66 10.62 -2.00
CA ASN A 115 15.42 9.45 -2.44
C ASN A 115 14.72 8.20 -1.92
N PHE A 116 14.40 7.28 -2.83
CA PHE A 116 13.61 6.10 -2.48
C PHE A 116 14.35 5.15 -1.53
N ASP A 117 15.64 4.92 -1.76
CA ASP A 117 16.44 4.05 -0.90
C ASP A 117 16.57 4.61 0.52
N SER A 118 16.74 5.92 0.64
CA SER A 118 16.74 6.60 1.94
C SER A 118 15.40 6.48 2.65
N LEU A 119 14.29 6.66 1.92
CA LEU A 119 12.93 6.51 2.46
C LEU A 119 12.70 5.09 3.00
N VAL A 120 13.05 4.07 2.22
CA VAL A 120 12.93 2.67 2.64
C VAL A 120 13.80 2.39 3.86
N ASN A 121 15.05 2.88 3.86
CA ASN A 121 15.94 2.70 5.00
C ASN A 121 15.41 3.37 6.27
N HIS A 122 14.94 4.61 6.19
CA HIS A 122 14.33 5.30 7.33
C HIS A 122 13.11 4.55 7.84
N ARG A 123 12.25 4.04 6.94
CA ARG A 123 11.09 3.24 7.33
C ARG A 123 11.51 1.95 8.05
N CYS A 124 12.53 1.25 7.58
CA CYS A 124 13.05 0.04 8.22
C CYS A 124 13.64 0.34 9.62
N GLN A 125 14.42 1.43 9.74
CA GLN A 125 14.96 1.86 11.04
C GLN A 125 13.84 2.23 12.02
N PHE A 126 12.80 2.90 11.54
CA PHE A 126 11.63 3.24 12.35
C PHE A 126 10.89 1.98 12.82
N ILE A 127 10.62 1.02 11.92
CA ILE A 127 9.98 -0.25 12.29
C ILE A 127 10.80 -0.98 13.36
N ALA A 128 12.10 -1.13 13.15
CA ALA A 128 12.98 -1.84 14.08
C ALA A 128 13.17 -1.12 15.42
N GLY A 129 13.13 0.23 15.43
CA GLY A 129 13.38 1.05 16.61
C GLY A 129 12.14 1.46 17.40
N HIS A 130 11.00 1.64 16.73
CA HIS A 130 9.79 2.22 17.34
C HIS A 130 8.56 1.33 17.23
N GLN A 131 8.49 0.40 16.26
CA GLN A 131 7.32 -0.45 16.10
C GLN A 131 7.51 -1.87 16.64
N GLN A 132 8.69 -2.23 17.11
CA GLN A 132 8.92 -3.53 17.74
C GLN A 132 8.65 -3.45 19.24
N PHE A 133 7.69 -4.25 19.70
CA PHE A 133 7.37 -4.36 21.12
C PHE A 133 8.33 -5.34 21.80
N ILE A 134 9.11 -4.86 22.75
CA ILE A 134 10.06 -5.67 23.52
C ILE A 134 9.75 -5.54 25.00
N LYS A 135 9.20 -6.62 25.59
CA LYS A 135 8.89 -6.70 27.01
C LYS A 135 9.13 -8.12 27.51
N PRO A 136 10.14 -8.35 28.35
CA PRO A 136 10.39 -9.69 28.90
C PRO A 136 9.16 -10.26 29.61
N GLY A 137 8.85 -11.53 29.32
CA GLY A 137 7.69 -12.23 29.92
C GLY A 137 6.34 -11.94 29.23
N ASP A 138 6.24 -10.95 28.38
CA ASP A 138 5.04 -10.70 27.59
C ASP A 138 5.03 -11.59 26.34
N PRO A 139 3.96 -12.34 26.05
CA PRO A 139 3.88 -13.21 24.88
C PRO A 139 3.96 -12.44 23.55
N ARG A 140 3.66 -11.15 23.53
CA ARG A 140 3.78 -10.28 22.35
C ARG A 140 5.21 -9.79 22.11
N SER A 141 6.13 -10.01 23.04
CA SER A 141 7.52 -9.54 22.91
C SER A 141 8.13 -10.00 21.58
N GLY A 142 8.65 -9.07 20.79
CA GLY A 142 9.18 -9.28 19.45
C GLY A 142 8.17 -8.97 18.33
N ALA A 143 6.89 -8.79 18.64
CA ALA A 143 5.89 -8.40 17.65
C ALA A 143 6.16 -7.00 17.09
N PHE A 144 5.83 -6.80 15.80
CA PHE A 144 5.64 -5.46 15.26
C PHE A 144 4.21 -5.01 15.53
N ILE A 145 4.06 -3.81 16.06
CA ILE A 145 2.78 -3.26 16.50
C ILE A 145 2.50 -1.94 15.75
N VAL A 146 1.22 -1.61 15.61
CA VAL A 146 0.79 -0.31 15.07
C VAL A 146 1.39 0.81 15.92
N TYR A 147 1.87 1.85 15.25
CA TYR A 147 2.33 3.06 15.89
C TYR A 147 1.32 4.17 15.67
N ASP A 148 0.93 4.82 16.73
CA ASP A 148 0.06 5.99 16.71
C ASP A 148 0.93 7.25 16.63
N ASN A 149 0.82 8.00 15.53
CA ASN A 149 1.59 9.20 15.30
C ASN A 149 1.13 10.38 16.17
N ASP A 150 -0.13 10.40 16.62
CA ASP A 150 -0.67 11.49 17.43
C ASP A 150 -0.17 11.39 18.88
N THR A 151 -0.08 10.17 19.40
CA THR A 151 0.42 9.91 20.75
C THR A 151 1.88 9.50 20.80
N GLU A 152 2.52 9.36 19.63
CA GLU A 152 3.92 8.91 19.47
C GLU A 152 4.23 7.61 20.22
N SER A 153 3.29 6.66 20.22
CA SER A 153 3.37 5.43 21.00
C SER A 153 2.87 4.20 20.26
N LEU A 154 3.22 3.02 20.77
CA LEU A 154 2.68 1.77 20.28
C LEU A 154 1.21 1.61 20.67
N TYR A 155 0.40 1.25 19.69
CA TYR A 155 -1.02 1.00 19.88
C TYR A 155 -1.25 -0.42 20.43
N ILE A 156 -1.07 -0.59 21.74
CA ILE A 156 -1.14 -1.88 22.41
C ILE A 156 -2.58 -2.17 22.81
N ASN A 157 -3.07 -3.37 22.49
CA ASN A 157 -4.43 -3.80 22.86
C ASN A 157 -4.66 -3.71 24.36
N GLY A 158 -5.74 -3.04 24.75
CA GLY A 158 -6.15 -2.84 26.13
C GLY A 158 -5.50 -1.67 26.88
N GLU A 159 -4.43 -1.08 26.36
CA GLU A 159 -3.73 0.05 27.00
C GLU A 159 -4.15 1.41 26.41
N SER A 160 -4.53 1.45 25.15
CA SER A 160 -4.94 2.67 24.41
C SER A 160 -6.45 2.86 24.29
N GLY A 161 -7.25 2.17 25.10
CA GLY A 161 -8.70 2.22 25.00
C GLY A 161 -9.29 1.47 23.80
N SER A 162 -8.47 0.92 22.95
CA SER A 162 -8.90 0.11 21.82
C SER A 162 -9.27 -1.30 22.25
N LYS A 163 -10.43 -1.75 21.79
CA LYS A 163 -10.88 -3.14 21.93
C LYS A 163 -10.48 -4.02 20.74
N ARG A 164 -9.56 -3.57 19.89
CA ARG A 164 -9.16 -4.29 18.69
C ARG A 164 -8.09 -5.32 19.01
N SER A 165 -8.32 -6.55 18.57
CA SER A 165 -7.44 -7.70 18.78
C SER A 165 -6.36 -7.86 17.70
N ASP A 166 -6.26 -6.93 16.74
CA ASP A 166 -5.39 -7.04 15.56
C ASP A 166 -4.15 -6.14 15.60
N CYS A 167 -3.79 -5.60 16.76
CA CYS A 167 -2.64 -4.70 16.91
C CYS A 167 -1.31 -5.37 16.53
N ASP A 168 -1.19 -6.67 16.81
CA ASP A 168 -0.03 -7.51 16.53
C ASP A 168 -0.34 -8.64 15.52
N GLU A 169 -1.37 -8.48 14.70
CA GLU A 169 -1.90 -9.55 13.87
C GLU A 169 -0.91 -10.07 12.83
N ALA A 170 -0.86 -11.40 12.69
CA ALA A 170 0.03 -12.11 11.78
C ALA A 170 -0.10 -11.69 10.32
N ARG A 171 -1.30 -11.33 9.84
CA ARG A 171 -1.47 -10.82 8.48
C ARG A 171 -1.03 -9.36 8.35
N GLU A 172 -1.56 -8.51 9.23
CA GLU A 172 -1.46 -7.06 9.06
C GLU A 172 -0.04 -6.52 9.34
N ARG A 173 0.78 -7.29 10.08
CA ARG A 173 2.12 -6.84 10.53
C ARG A 173 3.28 -7.62 9.91
N VAL A 174 3.02 -8.77 9.32
CA VAL A 174 4.05 -9.64 8.73
C VAL A 174 4.83 -8.93 7.62
N ALA A 175 4.17 -8.07 6.84
CA ALA A 175 4.82 -7.28 5.82
C ALA A 175 5.98 -6.41 6.35
N MET A 176 5.93 -5.97 7.61
CA MET A 176 7.05 -5.27 8.26
C MET A 176 8.27 -6.17 8.37
N GLY A 177 8.09 -7.42 8.82
CA GLY A 177 9.18 -8.40 8.88
C GLY A 177 9.77 -8.72 7.51
N ILE A 178 8.91 -8.87 6.49
CA ILE A 178 9.36 -9.09 5.11
C ILE A 178 10.18 -7.90 4.62
N LEU A 179 9.70 -6.67 4.84
CA LEU A 179 10.42 -5.46 4.44
C LEU A 179 11.80 -5.36 5.11
N LEU A 180 11.88 -5.63 6.42
CA LEU A 180 13.15 -5.63 7.13
C LEU A 180 14.12 -6.68 6.58
N ALA A 181 13.64 -7.89 6.26
CA ALA A 181 14.46 -8.95 5.71
C ALA A 181 15.00 -8.59 4.31
N LEU A 182 14.16 -8.01 3.45
CA LEU A 182 14.60 -7.53 2.13
C LEU A 182 15.62 -6.38 2.25
N GLN A 183 15.42 -5.46 3.17
CA GLN A 183 16.37 -4.37 3.40
C GLN A 183 17.69 -4.89 4.01
N TYR A 184 17.64 -5.87 4.91
CA TYR A 184 18.84 -6.52 5.43
C TYR A 184 19.67 -7.20 4.32
N GLN A 185 19.03 -7.85 3.34
CA GLN A 185 19.73 -8.42 2.18
C GLN A 185 20.53 -7.37 1.40
N ARG A 186 20.07 -6.13 1.39
CA ARG A 186 20.73 -5.01 0.69
C ARG A 186 21.82 -4.34 1.50
N THR A 187 21.65 -4.24 2.82
CA THR A 187 22.47 -3.38 3.70
C THR A 187 23.34 -4.14 4.69
N SER A 188 22.97 -5.39 4.99
CA SER A 188 23.58 -6.19 6.08
C SER A 188 23.54 -5.49 7.45
N ASP A 189 22.55 -4.61 7.68
CA ASP A 189 22.42 -3.87 8.93
C ASP A 189 22.03 -4.81 10.08
N LYS A 190 22.95 -4.95 11.04
CA LYS A 190 22.78 -5.83 12.20
C LYS A 190 21.51 -5.52 13.01
N LYS A 191 21.13 -4.24 13.14
CA LYS A 191 19.94 -3.83 13.88
C LYS A 191 18.66 -4.43 13.26
N LEU A 192 18.58 -4.50 11.94
CA LEU A 192 17.45 -5.12 11.24
C LEU A 192 17.42 -6.63 11.50
N MET A 193 18.57 -7.30 11.49
CA MET A 193 18.64 -8.74 11.80
C MET A 193 18.28 -9.03 13.26
N ASP A 194 18.70 -8.21 14.20
CA ASP A 194 18.33 -8.36 15.61
C ASP A 194 16.80 -8.22 15.79
N ALA A 195 16.18 -7.24 15.11
CA ALA A 195 14.74 -7.08 15.10
C ALA A 195 14.01 -8.28 14.43
N LEU A 196 14.56 -8.81 13.35
CA LEU A 196 14.04 -10.01 12.69
C LEU A 196 14.11 -11.25 13.58
N ASN A 197 15.18 -11.45 14.33
CA ASN A 197 15.32 -12.57 15.26
C ASN A 197 14.28 -12.49 16.40
N ASN A 198 14.01 -11.30 16.91
CA ASN A 198 12.93 -11.07 17.87
C ASN A 198 11.56 -11.39 17.25
N TYR A 199 11.32 -10.97 16.00
CA TYR A 199 10.08 -11.22 15.30
C TYR A 199 9.90 -12.71 14.95
N VAL A 200 10.94 -13.42 14.55
CA VAL A 200 10.95 -14.89 14.41
C VAL A 200 10.46 -15.55 15.70
N SER A 201 10.97 -15.10 16.84
CA SER A 201 10.56 -15.62 18.14
C SER A 201 9.08 -15.38 18.44
N PHE A 202 8.53 -14.23 18.02
CA PHE A 202 7.11 -13.92 18.11
C PHE A 202 6.28 -14.82 17.18
N ILE A 203 6.64 -14.92 15.90
CA ILE A 203 5.91 -15.78 14.94
C ILE A 203 5.87 -17.24 15.40
N ARG A 204 6.94 -17.73 16.02
CA ARG A 204 6.99 -19.07 16.63
C ARG A 204 5.95 -19.26 17.74
N ARG A 205 5.60 -18.21 18.48
CA ARG A 205 4.56 -18.29 19.54
C ARG A 205 3.14 -18.34 19.00
N ILE A 206 2.88 -17.69 17.87
CA ILE A 206 1.54 -17.71 17.24
C ILE A 206 1.34 -18.88 16.28
N GLN A 207 2.40 -19.56 15.87
CA GLN A 207 2.36 -20.74 15.01
C GLN A 207 2.49 -22.01 15.84
N LYS A 208 1.55 -22.94 15.67
CA LYS A 208 1.53 -24.23 16.37
C LYS A 208 2.48 -25.24 15.71
N PRO A 209 2.83 -26.36 16.39
CA PRO A 209 3.68 -27.40 15.83
C PRO A 209 3.15 -28.04 14.53
N ASP A 210 1.85 -28.02 14.31
CA ASP A 210 1.20 -28.51 13.08
C ASP A 210 1.14 -27.43 11.97
N TYR A 211 1.85 -26.31 12.17
CA TYR A 211 1.90 -25.13 11.30
C TYR A 211 0.59 -24.35 11.17
N THR A 212 -0.43 -24.63 11.98
CA THR A 212 -1.56 -23.72 12.07
C THR A 212 -1.12 -22.40 12.71
N THR A 213 -1.65 -21.29 12.19
CA THR A 213 -1.22 -19.95 12.58
C THR A 213 -2.39 -19.17 13.14
N ASN A 214 -2.28 -18.74 14.40
CA ASN A 214 -3.21 -17.81 14.99
C ASN A 214 -2.98 -16.39 14.48
N SER A 215 -3.97 -15.52 14.63
CA SER A 215 -3.83 -14.10 14.29
C SER A 215 -2.89 -13.37 15.25
N THR A 216 -3.06 -13.64 16.54
CA THR A 216 -2.29 -12.99 17.62
C THR A 216 -1.93 -14.02 18.70
N VAL A 217 -1.27 -13.59 19.75
CA VAL A 217 -1.00 -14.41 20.95
C VAL A 217 -2.23 -14.63 21.83
N ASP A 218 -3.32 -13.91 21.59
CA ASP A 218 -4.58 -14.15 22.28
C ASP A 218 -5.17 -15.50 21.80
N PHE A 219 -5.32 -16.43 22.72
CA PHE A 219 -5.88 -17.77 22.45
C PHE A 219 -7.33 -17.75 21.96
N LYS A 220 -8.04 -16.64 22.10
CA LYS A 220 -9.34 -16.40 21.49
C LYS A 220 -9.23 -15.98 20.02
N SER A 221 -8.03 -15.67 19.56
CA SER A 221 -7.80 -15.30 18.18
C SER A 221 -8.08 -16.48 17.27
N LYS A 222 -8.90 -16.24 16.28
CA LYS A 222 -9.30 -17.29 15.33
C LYS A 222 -8.16 -17.63 14.39
N ASN A 223 -8.07 -18.94 14.07
CA ASN A 223 -7.29 -19.41 12.94
C ASN A 223 -7.91 -18.84 11.65
N ARG A 224 -7.25 -17.88 11.02
CA ARG A 224 -7.74 -17.17 9.83
C ARG A 224 -6.90 -17.57 8.61
N GLY A 225 -7.56 -17.99 7.52
CA GLY A 225 -6.89 -18.47 6.31
C GLY A 225 -5.90 -17.48 5.70
N TYR A 226 -6.18 -16.20 5.77
CA TYR A 226 -5.31 -15.18 5.19
C TYR A 226 -4.02 -14.89 6.00
N ASN A 227 -3.87 -15.41 7.21
CA ASN A 227 -2.60 -15.32 7.94
C ASN A 227 -1.51 -16.19 7.29
N TYR A 228 -1.89 -17.35 6.74
CA TYR A 228 -0.95 -18.37 6.29
C TYR A 228 -0.06 -17.93 5.14
N PRO A 229 -0.56 -17.33 4.05
CA PRO A 229 0.30 -16.89 2.96
C PRO A 229 1.34 -15.88 3.42
N TRP A 230 0.95 -14.93 4.27
CA TRP A 230 1.85 -13.91 4.79
C TRP A 230 2.93 -14.49 5.69
N VAL A 231 2.56 -15.40 6.59
CA VAL A 231 3.53 -16.09 7.46
C VAL A 231 4.44 -17.01 6.64
N ALA A 232 3.90 -17.70 5.63
CA ALA A 232 4.72 -18.51 4.73
C ALA A 232 5.72 -17.66 3.95
N ASP A 233 5.29 -16.50 3.42
CA ASP A 233 6.17 -15.56 2.71
C ASP A 233 7.28 -15.02 3.61
N PHE A 234 6.95 -14.68 4.85
CA PHE A 234 7.97 -14.31 5.82
C PHE A 234 9.02 -15.41 6.03
N TRP A 235 8.60 -16.68 6.19
CA TRP A 235 9.52 -17.79 6.35
C TRP A 235 10.39 -18.02 5.12
N PHE A 236 9.81 -17.95 3.91
CA PHE A 236 10.58 -18.05 2.67
C PHE A 236 11.55 -16.88 2.50
N THR A 237 11.13 -15.68 2.89
CA THR A 237 12.01 -14.51 2.86
C THR A 237 13.16 -14.66 3.86
N MET A 238 12.90 -15.16 5.07
CA MET A 238 13.94 -15.47 6.05
C MET A 238 14.89 -16.58 5.56
N PHE A 239 14.37 -17.59 4.84
CA PHE A 239 15.24 -18.60 4.20
C PHE A 239 16.15 -17.95 3.15
N ARG A 240 15.63 -17.13 2.24
CA ARG A 240 16.44 -16.40 1.25
C ARG A 240 17.48 -15.48 1.89
N THR A 241 17.14 -14.91 3.03
CA THR A 241 18.02 -13.99 3.77
C THR A 241 19.16 -14.69 4.52
N THR A 242 18.90 -15.87 5.07
CA THR A 242 19.83 -16.52 6.02
C THR A 242 20.39 -17.84 5.53
N GLY A 243 19.80 -18.47 4.52
CA GLY A 243 20.10 -19.83 4.09
C GLY A 243 19.62 -20.94 5.06
N ASN A 244 18.97 -20.58 6.17
CA ASN A 244 18.52 -21.56 7.16
C ASN A 244 17.35 -22.40 6.64
N LYS A 245 17.62 -23.67 6.35
CA LYS A 245 16.63 -24.62 5.80
C LYS A 245 15.42 -24.87 6.71
N GLN A 246 15.52 -24.54 7.99
CA GLN A 246 14.35 -24.65 8.88
C GLN A 246 13.25 -23.67 8.45
N TYR A 247 13.59 -22.45 8.05
CA TYR A 247 12.61 -21.49 7.56
C TYR A 247 11.92 -21.94 6.25
N LEU A 248 12.64 -22.65 5.38
CA LEU A 248 12.02 -23.28 4.20
C LEU A 248 10.98 -24.33 4.60
N LYS A 249 11.30 -25.19 5.58
CA LYS A 249 10.35 -26.17 6.12
C LYS A 249 9.14 -25.52 6.77
N ASP A 250 9.36 -24.43 7.50
CA ASP A 250 8.29 -23.66 8.16
C ASP A 250 7.33 -23.03 7.14
N GLY A 251 7.86 -22.41 6.10
CA GLY A 251 7.06 -21.85 5.00
C GLY A 251 6.21 -22.91 4.29
N TYR A 252 6.84 -24.03 3.89
CA TYR A 252 6.16 -25.14 3.26
C TYR A 252 5.09 -25.78 4.18
N GLY A 253 5.43 -25.99 5.47
CA GLY A 253 4.49 -26.50 6.46
C GLY A 253 3.27 -25.59 6.63
N THR A 254 3.50 -24.27 6.63
CA THR A 254 2.44 -23.25 6.73
C THR A 254 1.49 -23.32 5.54
N LEU A 255 2.00 -23.41 4.30
CA LEU A 255 1.15 -23.57 3.11
C LEU A 255 0.39 -24.91 3.12
N ARG A 256 1.03 -25.99 3.52
CA ARG A 256 0.32 -27.28 3.68
C ARG A 256 -0.81 -27.19 4.71
N ALA A 257 -0.59 -26.49 5.81
CA ALA A 257 -1.64 -26.27 6.81
C ALA A 257 -2.79 -25.43 6.24
N LEU A 258 -2.51 -24.39 5.45
CA LEU A 258 -3.54 -23.62 4.75
C LEU A 258 -4.45 -24.54 3.90
N VAL A 259 -3.84 -25.36 3.02
CA VAL A 259 -4.60 -26.26 2.15
C VAL A 259 -5.40 -27.28 2.96
N ARG A 260 -4.81 -27.86 4.02
CA ARG A 260 -5.45 -28.84 4.88
C ARG A 260 -6.70 -28.31 5.58
N TYR A 261 -6.65 -27.06 6.08
CA TYR A 261 -7.74 -26.49 6.89
C TYR A 261 -8.77 -25.72 6.08
N PHE A 262 -8.36 -25.06 4.99
CA PHE A 262 -9.25 -24.19 4.22
C PHE A 262 -9.59 -24.74 2.83
N LYS A 263 -8.93 -25.84 2.40
CA LYS A 263 -9.17 -26.49 1.09
C LYS A 263 -9.20 -25.48 -0.07
N HIS A 264 -10.27 -25.51 -0.88
CA HIS A 264 -10.43 -24.63 -2.04
C HIS A 264 -11.38 -23.45 -1.79
N GLY A 265 -11.85 -23.26 -0.56
CA GLY A 265 -12.97 -22.37 -0.23
C GLY A 265 -12.61 -21.09 0.50
N PHE A 266 -11.43 -20.49 0.27
CA PHE A 266 -11.11 -19.24 0.91
C PHE A 266 -11.52 -18.04 0.04
N TYR A 267 -12.58 -17.35 0.43
CA TYR A 267 -13.30 -16.37 -0.40
C TYR A 267 -12.83 -14.91 -0.22
N CYS A 268 -11.99 -14.61 0.73
CA CYS A 268 -11.71 -13.23 1.06
C CYS A 268 -10.33 -12.82 0.60
N ILE A 269 -10.27 -11.75 -0.18
CA ILE A 269 -9.08 -10.97 -0.50
C ILE A 269 -8.04 -11.81 -1.26
N ASN A 270 -7.69 -11.33 -2.42
CA ASN A 270 -6.69 -11.93 -3.30
C ASN A 270 -5.38 -12.20 -2.54
N ILE A 271 -5.12 -13.46 -2.25
CA ILE A 271 -3.95 -13.88 -1.50
C ILE A 271 -2.89 -14.31 -2.51
N PRO A 272 -1.68 -13.78 -2.46
CA PRO A 272 -0.62 -14.16 -3.40
C PRO A 272 -0.09 -15.57 -3.09
N THR A 273 -0.91 -16.60 -3.33
CA THR A 273 -0.49 -18.01 -3.21
C THR A 273 0.19 -18.52 -4.47
N TYR A 274 0.01 -17.83 -5.58
CA TYR A 274 0.47 -18.30 -6.89
C TYR A 274 1.99 -18.41 -7.00
N GLY A 275 2.73 -17.55 -6.35
CA GLY A 275 4.19 -17.57 -6.39
C GLY A 275 4.82 -18.76 -5.67
N TYR A 276 4.08 -19.43 -4.80
CA TYR A 276 4.61 -20.51 -3.97
C TYR A 276 4.33 -21.92 -4.51
N THR A 277 3.51 -22.02 -5.54
CA THR A 277 3.26 -23.28 -6.25
C THR A 277 4.31 -23.57 -7.34
N LEU A 278 5.19 -22.61 -7.61
CA LEU A 278 6.23 -22.69 -8.63
C LEU A 278 7.64 -22.90 -8.05
N LEU A 279 7.78 -23.00 -6.74
CA LEU A 279 9.00 -23.37 -6.02
C LEU A 279 8.97 -24.83 -5.57
#